data_8a445647820792b45bccb36b4e11656e
#
_entry.id   8a445647820792b45bccb36b4e11656e
#
_cell.length_a   1.000
_cell.length_b   1.000
_cell.length_c   1.000
_cell.angle_alpha   90.00
_cell.angle_beta   90.00
_cell.angle_gamma   90.00
#
_symmetry.space_group_name_H-M   'P 1'
#
loop_
_entity.id
_entity.type
_entity.pdbx_description
1 polymer ?
#
loop_
_entity_poly.entity_id
_entity_poly.type
_entity_poly.pdbx_seq_one_letter_code
_entity_poly.pdbx_strand_id
1 'polypeptide(L)'
;MNNLHNELAQHIEQGVIPPYQYSYPPRSTYRPLDEGAWDAHEVWARDLTNHQVPELNLYLHVPFCRYKCGFCNLYTVISTDQELYDAYTDALCTQIRDHAEVIQARRLRTVYIGGGTPSLLGTRHFEKIFDTLGSVYPNWRSTVEEVAVEATPDSIVADPEGFGRLLQLGLTRANIGIQSLVPQEIREAGRGQAGEDTIRRAVGIAHERGLPDLSTDLIMGFAGQTPESWRHSVDELAKLAPTTVSTYFLTVRPDAWFSRTGAYQYMWKPELYERYDYAREVFTAHGYVQEGSVRYKTPGRGGYVQKVLTFHGVPLLGLGVGARSYTSVLDYMTGSVKPSLTEVAQYIDQAKAHTLRPTTGFVLTPEERARKRLVLDTFDLDLAELDRSGLDAIADEVGTVLDAAESNGLVHRVGPSRIQLTPKGFKYRDVLSWMFYSDQVKDLDREYYEGLHEVNKRARKNMGTPVRITGITGARETA
;
A
#
# COMPACT_ATOMS: atom_id res chain seq x y z
N MET A 1 -5.37 -2.33 33.99
CA MET A 1 -6.59 -1.74 33.37
C MET A 1 -6.46 -0.21 33.14
N ASN A 2 -6.03 0.59 34.08
CA ASN A 2 -6.01 2.07 33.89
C ASN A 2 -4.98 2.61 32.87
N ASN A 3 -3.92 1.86 32.52
CA ASN A 3 -2.84 2.39 31.70
C ASN A 3 -3.19 2.46 30.21
N LEU A 4 -3.69 1.37 29.60
CA LEU A 4 -4.04 1.31 28.18
C LEU A 4 -5.24 2.22 27.85
N HIS A 5 -6.23 2.30 28.75
CA HIS A 5 -7.36 3.23 28.58
C HIS A 5 -6.89 4.69 28.55
N ASN A 6 -6.01 5.06 29.46
CA ASN A 6 -5.45 6.41 29.54
C ASN A 6 -4.55 6.71 28.33
N GLU A 7 -3.76 5.73 27.88
CA GLU A 7 -2.88 5.86 26.72
C GLU A 7 -3.69 6.11 25.45
N LEU A 8 -4.74 5.34 25.19
CA LEU A 8 -5.62 5.53 24.03
C LEU A 8 -6.32 6.90 24.07
N ALA A 9 -6.87 7.29 25.23
CA ALA A 9 -7.49 8.59 25.42
C ALA A 9 -6.49 9.73 25.19
N GLN A 10 -5.29 9.61 25.71
CA GLN A 10 -4.21 10.60 25.54
C GLN A 10 -3.80 10.75 24.06
N HIS A 11 -3.67 9.65 23.31
CA HIS A 11 -3.35 9.71 21.89
C HIS A 11 -4.44 10.41 21.09
N ILE A 12 -5.72 10.18 21.44
CA ILE A 12 -6.85 10.86 20.80
C ILE A 12 -6.83 12.35 21.12
N GLU A 13 -6.65 12.72 22.38
CA GLU A 13 -6.60 14.13 22.81
C GLU A 13 -5.43 14.90 22.22
N GLN A 14 -4.27 14.27 22.11
CA GLN A 14 -3.07 14.85 21.50
C GLN A 14 -3.14 14.92 19.99
N GLY A 15 -4.16 14.33 19.36
CA GLY A 15 -4.29 14.26 17.91
C GLY A 15 -3.13 13.51 17.24
N VAL A 16 -2.67 12.43 17.89
CA VAL A 16 -1.60 11.58 17.35
C VAL A 16 -2.07 10.93 16.06
N ILE A 17 -1.30 11.08 14.97
CA ILE A 17 -1.57 10.45 13.67
C ILE A 17 -0.46 9.40 13.42
N PRO A 18 -0.69 8.13 13.76
CA PRO A 18 0.28 7.08 13.45
C PRO A 18 0.36 6.87 11.93
N PRO A 19 1.46 6.27 11.45
CA PRO A 19 1.52 5.83 10.05
C PRO A 19 0.35 4.93 9.71
N TYR A 20 -0.19 5.09 8.49
CA TYR A 20 -1.27 4.25 8.01
C TYR A 20 -0.89 2.75 8.07
N GLN A 21 -1.70 1.97 8.77
CA GLN A 21 -1.46 0.55 9.01
C GLN A 21 -2.04 -0.27 7.84
N TYR A 22 -1.18 -0.65 6.91
CA TYR A 22 -1.56 -1.44 5.72
C TYR A 22 -0.93 -2.84 5.68
N SER A 23 -0.05 -3.15 6.62
CA SER A 23 0.57 -4.46 6.83
C SER A 23 0.94 -4.65 8.29
N TYR A 24 0.82 -5.85 8.78
CA TYR A 24 1.32 -6.28 10.07
C TYR A 24 1.89 -7.69 9.94
N PRO A 25 3.10 -7.92 10.41
CA PRO A 25 4.06 -6.95 10.93
C PRO A 25 4.53 -5.96 9.84
N PRO A 26 4.92 -4.71 10.21
CA PRO A 26 5.42 -3.75 9.24
C PRO A 26 6.79 -4.17 8.68
N ARG A 27 7.13 -3.75 7.45
CA ARG A 27 8.41 -4.08 6.80
C ARG A 27 9.66 -3.74 7.65
N SER A 28 9.58 -2.72 8.49
CA SER A 28 10.63 -2.31 9.43
C SER A 28 11.07 -3.43 10.38
N THR A 29 10.19 -4.40 10.64
CA THR A 29 10.47 -5.54 11.52
C THR A 29 11.09 -6.73 10.82
N TYR A 30 11.14 -6.73 9.47
CA TYR A 30 11.73 -7.83 8.72
C TYR A 30 13.24 -7.92 8.99
N ARG A 31 13.72 -9.12 9.15
CA ARG A 31 15.14 -9.43 9.38
C ARG A 31 15.66 -10.32 8.26
N PRO A 32 16.98 -10.32 7.99
CA PRO A 32 17.56 -11.29 7.08
C PRO A 32 17.17 -12.71 7.50
N LEU A 33 16.82 -13.52 6.52
CA LEU A 33 16.54 -14.95 6.70
C LEU A 33 17.84 -15.73 6.50
N ASP A 34 18.05 -16.77 7.30
CA ASP A 34 19.21 -17.64 7.18
C ASP A 34 19.24 -18.27 5.79
N GLU A 35 20.40 -18.28 5.17
CA GLU A 35 20.58 -18.76 3.82
C GLU A 35 20.25 -20.26 3.71
N GLY A 36 19.25 -20.57 2.87
CA GLY A 36 18.77 -21.95 2.70
C GLY A 36 17.79 -22.46 3.77
N ALA A 37 17.51 -21.67 4.82
CA ALA A 37 16.54 -22.06 5.84
C ALA A 37 15.08 -21.94 5.38
N TRP A 38 14.81 -21.13 4.36
CA TRP A 38 13.47 -20.85 3.87
C TRP A 38 13.37 -21.04 2.36
N ASP A 39 12.69 -22.11 1.97
CA ASP A 39 12.25 -22.34 0.60
C ASP A 39 10.83 -21.80 0.40
N ALA A 40 10.58 -21.11 -0.71
CA ALA A 40 9.28 -20.53 -0.98
C ALA A 40 8.20 -21.61 -1.13
N HIS A 41 8.50 -22.74 -1.77
CA HIS A 41 7.53 -23.82 -1.93
C HIS A 41 7.14 -24.44 -0.59
N GLU A 42 8.10 -24.63 0.32
CA GLU A 42 7.81 -25.12 1.68
C GLU A 42 6.95 -24.13 2.48
N VAL A 43 7.24 -22.83 2.43
CA VAL A 43 6.42 -21.79 3.07
C VAL A 43 4.99 -21.86 2.57
N TRP A 44 4.81 -21.92 1.26
CA TRP A 44 3.49 -21.98 0.63
C TRP A 44 2.78 -23.31 0.84
N ALA A 45 3.49 -24.43 0.94
CA ALA A 45 2.91 -25.72 1.30
C ALA A 45 2.38 -25.72 2.74
N ARG A 46 3.13 -25.13 3.70
CA ARG A 46 2.68 -24.96 5.09
C ARG A 46 1.49 -24.01 5.19
N ASP A 47 1.49 -22.91 4.41
CA ASP A 47 0.37 -21.99 4.34
C ASP A 47 -0.89 -22.69 3.83
N LEU A 48 -0.77 -23.53 2.80
CA LEU A 48 -1.89 -24.30 2.26
C LEU A 48 -2.55 -25.20 3.32
N THR A 49 -1.77 -25.81 4.19
CA THR A 49 -2.28 -26.68 5.26
C THR A 49 -2.97 -25.90 6.40
N ASN A 50 -2.72 -24.62 6.50
CA ASN A 50 -3.30 -23.76 7.53
C ASN A 50 -4.60 -23.05 7.11
N HIS A 51 -5.03 -23.20 5.84
CA HIS A 51 -6.25 -22.59 5.33
C HIS A 51 -7.32 -23.63 5.02
N GLN A 52 -8.55 -23.36 5.49
CA GLN A 52 -9.71 -24.22 5.20
C GLN A 52 -10.12 -24.16 3.71
N VAL A 53 -10.04 -22.96 3.12
CA VAL A 53 -10.29 -22.73 1.69
C VAL A 53 -9.05 -22.08 1.10
N PRO A 54 -8.32 -22.78 0.23
CA PRO A 54 -7.11 -22.25 -0.38
C PRO A 54 -7.45 -21.13 -1.38
N GLU A 55 -7.24 -19.90 -0.99
CA GLU A 55 -7.40 -18.71 -1.82
C GLU A 55 -6.06 -17.98 -1.98
N LEU A 56 -5.95 -17.13 -2.99
CA LEU A 56 -4.73 -16.40 -3.30
C LEU A 56 -5.01 -15.02 -3.87
N ASN A 57 -4.31 -14.02 -3.36
CA ASN A 57 -4.12 -12.74 -4.01
C ASN A 57 -2.75 -12.72 -4.70
N LEU A 58 -2.66 -12.23 -5.92
CA LEU A 58 -1.40 -12.07 -6.65
C LEU A 58 -1.04 -10.58 -6.76
N TYR A 59 0.16 -10.23 -6.33
CA TYR A 59 0.73 -8.88 -6.48
C TYR A 59 1.98 -8.94 -7.36
N LEU A 60 2.01 -8.17 -8.43
CA LEU A 60 3.14 -8.05 -9.35
C LEU A 60 3.77 -6.67 -9.17
N HIS A 61 5.01 -6.63 -8.73
CA HIS A 61 5.72 -5.37 -8.50
C HIS A 61 6.45 -4.90 -9.75
N VAL A 62 6.18 -3.68 -10.17
CA VAL A 62 6.93 -2.99 -11.25
C VAL A 62 7.66 -1.81 -10.63
N PRO A 63 9.01 -1.84 -10.53
CA PRO A 63 9.75 -0.86 -9.73
C PRO A 63 10.00 0.48 -10.43
N PHE A 64 9.62 0.64 -11.69
CA PHE A 64 10.03 1.78 -12.52
C PHE A 64 9.20 3.03 -12.30
N CYS A 65 9.87 4.18 -12.21
CA CYS A 65 9.27 5.51 -12.20
C CYS A 65 10.03 6.45 -13.13
N ARG A 66 9.37 7.49 -13.65
CA ARG A 66 10.03 8.59 -14.36
C ARG A 66 10.72 9.55 -13.40
N TYR A 67 10.19 9.71 -12.21
CA TYR A 67 10.69 10.60 -11.15
C TYR A 67 10.45 9.97 -9.78
N LYS A 68 11.18 10.44 -8.77
CA LYS A 68 11.01 10.01 -7.38
C LYS A 68 10.26 11.07 -6.60
N CYS A 69 9.02 10.78 -6.21
CA CYS A 69 8.26 11.66 -5.31
C CYS A 69 8.96 11.78 -3.95
N GLY A 70 8.97 12.98 -3.37
CA GLY A 70 9.68 13.26 -2.13
C GLY A 70 9.18 12.45 -0.92
N PHE A 71 7.92 12.12 -0.91
CA PHE A 71 7.27 11.33 0.16
C PHE A 71 7.37 9.81 -0.05
N CYS A 72 7.74 9.34 -1.27
CA CYS A 72 7.63 7.93 -1.64
C CYS A 72 8.68 7.07 -0.93
N ASN A 73 8.21 6.03 -0.26
CA ASN A 73 9.00 5.00 0.43
C ASN A 73 8.87 3.61 -0.20
N LEU A 74 8.23 3.52 -1.37
CA LEU A 74 8.09 2.26 -2.10
C LEU A 74 9.43 1.86 -2.74
N TYR A 75 9.58 0.58 -3.03
CA TYR A 75 10.71 0.08 -3.80
C TYR A 75 10.59 0.56 -5.26
N THR A 76 11.27 1.64 -5.59
CA THR A 76 11.21 2.26 -6.92
C THR A 76 12.57 2.72 -7.40
N VAL A 77 12.83 2.55 -8.70
CA VAL A 77 14.01 3.03 -9.39
C VAL A 77 13.62 3.94 -10.54
N ILE A 78 14.43 4.95 -10.81
CA ILE A 78 14.22 5.86 -11.94
C ILE A 78 14.81 5.22 -13.17
N SER A 79 13.97 4.91 -14.16
CA SER A 79 14.39 4.43 -15.47
C SER A 79 13.29 4.65 -16.50
N THR A 80 13.69 4.91 -17.74
CA THR A 80 12.83 4.93 -18.95
C THR A 80 13.40 4.01 -20.03
N ASP A 81 14.34 3.16 -19.67
CA ASP A 81 15.02 2.22 -20.55
C ASP A 81 14.09 1.05 -20.92
N GLN A 82 13.77 0.95 -22.20
CA GLN A 82 12.87 -0.05 -22.74
C GLN A 82 13.47 -1.46 -22.75
N GLU A 83 14.79 -1.59 -22.95
CA GLU A 83 15.48 -2.89 -22.89
C GLU A 83 15.44 -3.45 -21.46
N LEU A 84 15.60 -2.57 -20.47
CA LEU A 84 15.44 -2.96 -19.06
C LEU A 84 14.01 -3.39 -18.75
N TYR A 85 13.00 -2.70 -19.31
CA TYR A 85 11.59 -3.08 -19.14
C TYR A 85 11.30 -4.46 -19.76
N ASP A 86 11.85 -4.74 -20.95
CA ASP A 86 11.72 -6.03 -21.61
C ASP A 86 12.36 -7.14 -20.76
N ALA A 87 13.62 -6.95 -20.34
CA ALA A 87 14.34 -7.92 -19.53
C ALA A 87 13.67 -8.16 -18.16
N TYR A 88 13.15 -7.11 -17.54
CA TYR A 88 12.43 -7.20 -16.28
C TYR A 88 11.10 -7.96 -16.43
N THR A 89 10.36 -7.68 -17.50
CA THR A 89 9.10 -8.37 -17.79
C THR A 89 9.34 -9.87 -18.03
N ASP A 90 10.43 -10.23 -18.72
CA ASP A 90 10.83 -11.62 -18.93
C ASP A 90 11.14 -12.32 -17.61
N ALA A 91 11.89 -11.66 -16.74
CA ALA A 91 12.20 -12.16 -15.41
C ALA A 91 10.93 -12.35 -14.55
N LEU A 92 10.01 -11.38 -14.58
CA LEU A 92 8.73 -11.48 -13.86
C LEU A 92 7.88 -12.64 -14.40
N CYS A 93 7.82 -12.82 -15.73
CA CYS A 93 7.13 -13.95 -16.35
C CYS A 93 7.77 -15.31 -15.97
N THR A 94 9.10 -15.35 -15.85
CA THR A 94 9.80 -16.56 -15.36
C THR A 94 9.40 -16.84 -13.92
N GLN A 95 9.43 -15.83 -13.05
CA GLN A 95 9.02 -16.00 -11.65
C GLN A 95 7.55 -16.43 -11.51
N ILE A 96 6.62 -15.96 -12.37
CA ILE A 96 5.23 -16.43 -12.40
C ILE A 96 5.19 -17.95 -12.69
N ARG A 97 5.98 -18.41 -13.68
CA ARG A 97 6.05 -19.86 -14.01
C ARG A 97 6.66 -20.68 -12.89
N ASP A 98 7.70 -20.17 -12.22
CA ASP A 98 8.34 -20.85 -11.09
C ASP A 98 7.38 -21.03 -9.91
N HIS A 99 6.35 -20.17 -9.79
CA HIS A 99 5.30 -20.28 -8.77
C HIS A 99 4.00 -20.92 -9.28
N ALA A 100 4.05 -21.63 -10.43
CA ALA A 100 2.86 -22.22 -11.05
C ALA A 100 2.09 -23.14 -10.08
N GLU A 101 2.79 -24.02 -9.36
CA GLU A 101 2.18 -24.95 -8.39
C GLU A 101 1.47 -24.19 -7.26
N VAL A 102 2.07 -23.11 -6.74
CA VAL A 102 1.47 -22.27 -5.70
C VAL A 102 0.17 -21.62 -6.20
N ILE A 103 0.18 -21.11 -7.44
CA ILE A 103 -0.96 -20.42 -8.05
C ILE A 103 -2.08 -21.42 -8.38
N GLN A 104 -1.74 -22.58 -8.94
CA GLN A 104 -2.71 -23.62 -9.33
C GLN A 104 -3.37 -24.30 -8.13
N ALA A 105 -2.65 -24.44 -7.01
CA ALA A 105 -3.19 -25.07 -5.80
C ALA A 105 -4.27 -24.22 -5.09
N ARG A 106 -4.54 -22.99 -5.54
CA ARG A 106 -5.41 -22.04 -4.88
C ARG A 106 -6.39 -21.38 -5.84
N ARG A 107 -7.52 -20.92 -5.31
CA ARG A 107 -8.43 -20.06 -6.07
C ARG A 107 -7.83 -18.66 -6.14
N LEU A 108 -7.41 -18.25 -7.33
CA LEU A 108 -6.92 -16.88 -7.57
C LEU A 108 -8.09 -15.89 -7.49
N ARG A 109 -8.01 -14.95 -6.52
CA ARG A 109 -9.06 -13.96 -6.25
C ARG A 109 -8.76 -12.63 -6.94
N THR A 110 -7.51 -12.19 -6.91
CA THR A 110 -7.13 -10.88 -7.45
C THR A 110 -5.77 -10.92 -8.13
N VAL A 111 -5.58 -10.01 -9.10
CA VAL A 111 -4.28 -9.71 -9.72
C VAL A 111 -4.06 -8.20 -9.63
N TYR A 112 -3.03 -7.77 -8.92
CA TYR A 112 -2.69 -6.36 -8.75
C TYR A 112 -1.29 -6.08 -9.26
N ILE A 113 -1.14 -5.14 -10.19
CA ILE A 113 0.16 -4.70 -10.72
C ILE A 113 0.44 -3.31 -10.20
N GLY A 114 1.40 -3.22 -9.28
CA GLY A 114 1.68 -1.98 -8.55
C GLY A 114 3.17 -1.72 -8.35
N GLY A 115 3.50 -0.72 -7.55
CA GLY A 115 4.86 -0.43 -7.09
C GLY A 115 5.36 0.95 -7.41
N GLY A 116 6.04 1.11 -8.53
CA GLY A 116 6.50 2.40 -9.04
C GLY A 116 5.38 3.10 -9.82
N THR A 117 5.43 2.92 -11.11
CA THR A 117 4.41 3.39 -12.06
C THR A 117 4.25 2.31 -13.14
N PRO A 118 3.48 1.24 -12.88
CA PRO A 118 3.32 0.13 -13.81
C PRO A 118 2.85 0.57 -15.19
N SER A 119 2.03 1.61 -15.28
CA SER A 119 1.56 2.19 -16.55
C SER A 119 2.66 2.78 -17.45
N LEU A 120 3.93 2.80 -17.00
CA LEU A 120 5.08 3.08 -17.86
C LEU A 120 5.47 1.90 -18.75
N LEU A 121 5.06 0.69 -18.38
CA LEU A 121 5.20 -0.46 -19.25
C LEU A 121 4.25 -0.30 -20.44
N GLY A 122 4.73 -0.54 -21.66
CA GLY A 122 3.86 -0.55 -22.83
C GLY A 122 2.91 -1.74 -22.82
N THR A 123 1.83 -1.67 -23.59
CA THR A 123 0.78 -2.69 -23.69
C THR A 123 1.33 -4.10 -23.92
N ARG A 124 2.39 -4.24 -24.75
CA ARG A 124 3.06 -5.53 -25.04
C ARG A 124 3.55 -6.26 -23.77
N HIS A 125 3.99 -5.51 -22.74
CA HIS A 125 4.47 -6.11 -21.49
C HIS A 125 3.29 -6.67 -20.68
N PHE A 126 2.17 -5.96 -20.63
CA PHE A 126 0.96 -6.45 -19.98
C PHE A 126 0.39 -7.68 -20.71
N GLU A 127 0.36 -7.67 -22.05
CA GLU A 127 -0.02 -8.83 -22.83
C GLU A 127 0.83 -10.04 -22.46
N LYS A 128 2.16 -9.88 -22.43
CA LYS A 128 3.09 -10.96 -22.07
C LYS A 128 2.86 -11.47 -20.64
N ILE A 129 2.67 -10.58 -19.66
CA ILE A 129 2.36 -10.94 -18.26
C ILE A 129 1.06 -11.72 -18.18
N PHE A 130 -0.01 -11.22 -18.81
CA PHE A 130 -1.33 -11.84 -18.77
C PHE A 130 -1.41 -13.16 -19.54
N ASP A 131 -0.69 -13.29 -20.65
CA ASP A 131 -0.57 -14.55 -21.39
C ASP A 131 0.23 -15.58 -20.58
N THR A 132 1.29 -15.16 -19.90
CA THR A 132 2.03 -16.02 -18.98
C THR A 132 1.14 -16.50 -17.85
N LEU A 133 0.37 -15.59 -17.20
CA LEU A 133 -0.59 -15.98 -16.18
C LEU A 133 -1.65 -16.94 -16.72
N GLY A 134 -2.14 -16.71 -17.94
CA GLY A 134 -3.09 -17.61 -18.62
C GLY A 134 -2.51 -19.00 -18.91
N SER A 135 -1.21 -19.12 -19.17
CA SER A 135 -0.54 -20.41 -19.34
C SER A 135 -0.39 -21.18 -18.03
N VAL A 136 -0.26 -20.46 -16.90
CA VAL A 136 -0.15 -21.04 -15.55
C VAL A 136 -1.53 -21.32 -14.96
N TYR A 137 -2.46 -20.41 -15.10
CA TYR A 137 -3.82 -20.52 -14.53
C TYR A 137 -4.86 -20.26 -15.64
N PRO A 138 -5.27 -21.30 -16.37
CA PRO A 138 -6.25 -21.17 -17.47
C PRO A 138 -7.56 -20.53 -17.02
N ASN A 139 -8.13 -19.69 -17.87
CA ASN A 139 -9.38 -18.96 -17.61
C ASN A 139 -9.34 -18.01 -16.40
N TRP A 140 -8.16 -17.59 -15.95
CA TRP A 140 -8.00 -16.69 -14.79
C TRP A 140 -8.88 -15.44 -14.86
N ARG A 141 -9.09 -14.87 -16.05
CA ARG A 141 -9.92 -13.67 -16.24
C ARG A 141 -11.38 -13.85 -15.84
N SER A 142 -11.91 -15.08 -15.90
CA SER A 142 -13.28 -15.39 -15.51
C SER A 142 -13.43 -15.74 -14.03
N THR A 143 -12.32 -15.95 -13.32
CA THR A 143 -12.31 -16.38 -11.91
C THR A 143 -11.89 -15.29 -10.94
N VAL A 144 -11.07 -14.31 -11.39
CA VAL A 144 -10.61 -13.20 -10.55
C VAL A 144 -11.67 -12.11 -10.40
N GLU A 145 -11.76 -11.54 -9.23
CA GLU A 145 -12.71 -10.48 -8.88
C GLU A 145 -12.16 -9.08 -9.20
N GLU A 146 -10.84 -8.93 -9.12
CA GLU A 146 -10.16 -7.65 -9.38
C GLU A 146 -8.89 -7.87 -10.18
N VAL A 147 -8.75 -7.17 -11.30
CA VAL A 147 -7.50 -6.97 -12.02
C VAL A 147 -7.17 -5.49 -11.96
N ALA A 148 -6.15 -5.12 -11.18
CA ALA A 148 -5.83 -3.74 -10.89
C ALA A 148 -4.44 -3.33 -11.39
N VAL A 149 -4.32 -2.06 -11.83
CA VAL A 149 -3.04 -1.45 -12.24
C VAL A 149 -2.91 -0.07 -11.60
N GLU A 150 -1.73 0.23 -11.07
CA GLU A 150 -1.37 1.59 -10.64
C GLU A 150 -0.92 2.44 -11.84
N ALA A 151 -1.41 3.67 -11.89
CA ALA A 151 -1.14 4.62 -12.95
C ALA A 151 -0.91 6.04 -12.41
N THR A 152 -0.38 6.89 -13.29
CA THR A 152 -0.33 8.35 -13.07
C THR A 152 -1.20 9.04 -14.10
N PRO A 153 -1.72 10.25 -13.82
CA PRO A 153 -2.49 11.02 -14.80
C PRO A 153 -1.76 11.17 -16.15
N ASP A 154 -0.44 11.49 -16.07
CA ASP A 154 0.40 11.68 -17.27
C ASP A 154 0.49 10.44 -18.14
N SER A 155 0.57 9.25 -17.52
CA SER A 155 0.71 8.00 -18.27
C SER A 155 -0.55 7.64 -19.05
N ILE A 156 -1.72 7.90 -18.48
CA ILE A 156 -3.01 7.66 -19.13
C ILE A 156 -3.23 8.65 -20.28
N VAL A 157 -2.92 9.93 -20.06
CA VAL A 157 -3.05 10.97 -21.08
C VAL A 157 -2.05 10.77 -22.22
N ALA A 158 -0.87 10.25 -21.94
CA ALA A 158 0.16 9.99 -22.95
C ALA A 158 -0.20 8.82 -23.89
N ASP A 159 -0.94 7.82 -23.40
CA ASP A 159 -1.33 6.63 -24.20
C ASP A 159 -2.77 6.18 -23.87
N PRO A 160 -3.80 6.94 -24.33
CA PRO A 160 -5.20 6.58 -24.11
C PRO A 160 -5.62 5.26 -24.80
N GLU A 161 -5.00 4.93 -25.93
CA GLU A 161 -5.28 3.70 -26.67
C GLU A 161 -4.70 2.49 -25.94
N GLY A 162 -3.46 2.59 -25.46
CA GLY A 162 -2.85 1.55 -24.60
C GLY A 162 -3.65 1.32 -23.33
N PHE A 163 -4.14 2.39 -22.70
CA PHE A 163 -5.04 2.25 -21.54
C PHE A 163 -6.34 1.52 -21.92
N GLY A 164 -6.97 1.87 -23.06
CA GLY A 164 -8.12 1.16 -23.59
C GLY A 164 -7.83 -0.32 -23.89
N ARG A 165 -6.61 -0.63 -24.36
CA ARG A 165 -6.19 -2.02 -24.59
C ARG A 165 -6.09 -2.81 -23.29
N LEU A 166 -5.62 -2.19 -22.18
CA LEU A 166 -5.60 -2.86 -20.87
C LEU A 166 -7.01 -3.27 -20.41
N LEU A 167 -8.04 -2.45 -20.67
CA LEU A 167 -9.42 -2.84 -20.36
C LEU A 167 -9.85 -4.07 -21.18
N GLN A 168 -9.51 -4.12 -22.46
CA GLN A 168 -9.79 -5.30 -23.32
C GLN A 168 -9.05 -6.55 -22.82
N LEU A 169 -7.88 -6.38 -22.22
CA LEU A 169 -7.11 -7.46 -21.61
C LEU A 169 -7.66 -7.93 -20.24
N GLY A 170 -8.71 -7.25 -19.73
CA GLY A 170 -9.39 -7.64 -18.50
C GLY A 170 -9.12 -6.75 -17.30
N LEU A 171 -8.52 -5.56 -17.48
CA LEU A 171 -8.38 -4.58 -16.41
C LEU A 171 -9.77 -4.19 -15.87
N THR A 172 -9.98 -4.34 -14.57
CA THR A 172 -11.23 -3.95 -13.90
C THR A 172 -11.05 -2.73 -13.01
N ARG A 173 -9.82 -2.41 -12.60
CA ARG A 173 -9.51 -1.30 -11.70
C ARG A 173 -8.23 -0.58 -12.10
N ALA A 174 -8.25 0.74 -12.12
CA ALA A 174 -7.04 1.57 -12.15
C ALA A 174 -6.95 2.43 -10.90
N ASN A 175 -5.79 2.43 -10.23
CA ASN A 175 -5.50 3.34 -9.14
C ASN A 175 -4.64 4.49 -9.65
N ILE A 176 -5.22 5.70 -9.70
CA ILE A 176 -4.55 6.89 -10.21
C ILE A 176 -4.12 7.74 -9.02
N GLY A 177 -2.82 7.77 -8.78
CA GLY A 177 -2.28 8.65 -7.76
C GLY A 177 -2.36 10.11 -8.20
N ILE A 178 -3.32 10.87 -7.71
CA ILE A 178 -3.50 12.32 -7.97
C ILE A 178 -2.69 13.12 -6.95
N GLN A 179 -2.84 12.81 -5.68
CA GLN A 179 -2.20 13.36 -4.48
C GLN A 179 -2.69 14.77 -4.10
N SER A 180 -2.86 15.68 -5.04
CA SER A 180 -3.46 17.00 -4.92
C SER A 180 -3.91 17.49 -6.29
N LEU A 181 -4.91 18.40 -6.35
CA LEU A 181 -5.28 19.13 -7.56
C LEU A 181 -4.60 20.52 -7.64
N VAL A 182 -3.83 20.88 -6.63
CA VAL A 182 -3.11 22.16 -6.60
C VAL A 182 -1.71 22.00 -7.22
N PRO A 183 -1.43 22.65 -8.36
CA PRO A 183 -0.18 22.43 -9.10
C PRO A 183 1.09 22.69 -8.31
N GLN A 184 1.05 23.64 -7.37
CA GLN A 184 2.21 23.95 -6.52
C GLN A 184 2.52 22.79 -5.56
N GLU A 185 1.50 22.20 -4.93
CA GLU A 185 1.67 21.05 -4.02
C GLU A 185 2.26 19.84 -4.76
N ILE A 186 1.82 19.61 -5.99
CA ILE A 186 2.33 18.54 -6.87
C ILE A 186 3.81 18.75 -7.20
N ARG A 187 4.19 19.97 -7.58
CA ARG A 187 5.60 20.31 -7.86
C ARG A 187 6.49 20.16 -6.62
N GLU A 188 6.05 20.65 -5.48
CA GLU A 188 6.78 20.55 -4.21
C GLU A 188 6.90 19.10 -3.74
N ALA A 189 5.93 18.24 -4.05
CA ALA A 189 6.00 16.81 -3.84
C ALA A 189 6.99 16.09 -4.77
N GLY A 190 7.60 16.79 -5.74
CA GLY A 190 8.49 16.18 -6.74
C GLY A 190 7.77 15.24 -7.70
N ARG A 191 6.48 15.49 -7.97
CA ARG A 191 5.61 14.58 -8.74
C ARG A 191 5.37 15.08 -10.18
N GLY A 192 6.41 15.49 -10.87
CA GLY A 192 6.28 15.91 -12.27
C GLY A 192 5.47 17.21 -12.45
N GLN A 193 4.83 17.38 -13.60
CA GLN A 193 4.11 18.59 -13.99
C GLN A 193 2.61 18.37 -14.23
N ALA A 194 2.04 17.25 -13.76
CA ALA A 194 0.61 17.00 -13.92
C ALA A 194 -0.20 18.13 -13.24
N GLY A 195 -0.78 19.00 -14.04
CA GLY A 195 -1.71 20.02 -13.58
C GLY A 195 -3.13 19.47 -13.46
N GLU A 196 -4.04 20.27 -12.92
CA GLU A 196 -5.45 19.91 -12.78
C GLU A 196 -6.09 19.47 -14.11
N ASP A 197 -5.77 20.11 -15.23
CA ASP A 197 -6.28 19.74 -16.55
C ASP A 197 -5.85 18.32 -16.97
N THR A 198 -4.61 17.93 -16.68
CA THR A 198 -4.11 16.56 -16.94
C THR A 198 -4.85 15.54 -16.10
N ILE A 199 -5.14 15.86 -14.84
CA ILE A 199 -5.90 15.00 -13.93
C ILE A 199 -7.33 14.83 -14.45
N ARG A 200 -8.02 15.93 -14.79
CA ARG A 200 -9.38 15.92 -15.36
C ARG A 200 -9.44 15.08 -16.63
N ARG A 201 -8.46 15.25 -17.53
CA ARG A 201 -8.38 14.50 -18.76
C ARG A 201 -8.15 13.00 -18.52
N ALA A 202 -7.27 12.63 -17.60
CA ALA A 202 -7.02 11.22 -17.25
C ALA A 202 -8.28 10.54 -16.69
N VAL A 203 -8.99 11.21 -15.77
CA VAL A 203 -10.27 10.74 -15.23
C VAL A 203 -11.32 10.63 -16.33
N GLY A 204 -11.41 11.64 -17.22
CA GLY A 204 -12.30 11.63 -18.39
C GLY A 204 -12.05 10.42 -19.28
N ILE A 205 -10.79 10.15 -19.65
CA ILE A 205 -10.39 8.97 -20.44
C ILE A 205 -10.84 7.67 -19.76
N ALA A 206 -10.63 7.54 -18.44
CA ALA A 206 -11.03 6.35 -17.70
C ALA A 206 -12.55 6.12 -17.76
N HIS A 207 -13.35 7.17 -17.60
CA HIS A 207 -14.82 7.12 -17.74
C HIS A 207 -15.26 6.81 -19.17
N GLU A 208 -14.70 7.51 -20.17
CA GLU A 208 -15.02 7.32 -21.59
C GLU A 208 -14.71 5.90 -22.08
N ARG A 209 -13.63 5.30 -21.58
CA ARG A 209 -13.24 3.92 -21.89
C ARG A 209 -14.02 2.88 -21.08
N GLY A 210 -14.89 3.31 -20.15
CA GLY A 210 -15.77 2.42 -19.37
C GLY A 210 -15.04 1.62 -18.30
N LEU A 211 -13.98 2.19 -17.68
CA LEU A 211 -13.29 1.52 -16.58
C LEU A 211 -14.29 1.22 -15.43
N PRO A 212 -14.42 -0.05 -15.00
CA PRO A 212 -15.39 -0.41 -13.95
C PRO A 212 -15.12 0.23 -12.60
N ASP A 213 -13.85 0.28 -12.15
CA ASP A 213 -13.43 0.90 -10.90
C ASP A 213 -12.26 1.86 -11.12
N LEU A 214 -12.57 3.15 -11.02
CA LEU A 214 -11.60 4.23 -11.01
C LEU A 214 -11.30 4.61 -9.56
N SER A 215 -10.10 4.27 -9.09
CA SER A 215 -9.61 4.66 -7.77
C SER A 215 -8.64 5.85 -7.87
N THR A 216 -8.77 6.80 -6.95
CA THR A 216 -7.90 7.98 -6.88
C THR A 216 -7.39 8.21 -5.47
N ASP A 217 -6.18 8.74 -5.35
CA ASP A 217 -5.55 9.03 -4.05
C ASP A 217 -5.30 10.51 -3.88
N LEU A 218 -5.64 11.05 -2.69
CA LEU A 218 -5.25 12.38 -2.20
C LEU A 218 -4.35 12.25 -0.96
N ILE A 219 -3.46 13.20 -0.77
CA ILE A 219 -2.59 13.26 0.42
C ILE A 219 -2.85 14.55 1.18
N MET A 220 -3.19 14.42 2.48
CA MET A 220 -3.30 15.52 3.44
C MET A 220 -1.96 15.80 4.09
N GLY A 221 -1.56 17.06 4.17
CA GLY A 221 -0.41 17.49 4.97
C GLY A 221 0.86 17.81 4.20
N PHE A 222 0.79 18.07 2.89
CA PHE A 222 1.92 18.64 2.17
C PHE A 222 2.38 19.96 2.79
N ALA A 223 3.68 20.24 2.73
CA ALA A 223 4.19 21.54 3.13
C ALA A 223 3.53 22.63 2.28
N GLY A 224 3.07 23.71 2.92
CA GLY A 224 2.33 24.76 2.23
C GLY A 224 0.89 24.45 1.87
N GLN A 225 0.41 23.22 2.06
CA GLN A 225 -1.00 22.90 1.88
C GLN A 225 -1.85 23.63 2.93
N THR A 226 -2.77 24.48 2.47
CA THR A 226 -3.70 25.20 3.34
C THR A 226 -5.03 24.46 3.47
N PRO A 227 -5.90 24.82 4.44
CA PRO A 227 -7.26 24.29 4.49
C PRO A 227 -8.05 24.55 3.19
N GLU A 228 -7.85 25.71 2.56
CA GLU A 228 -8.51 26.11 1.32
C GLU A 228 -8.04 25.28 0.13
N SER A 229 -6.72 25.03 -0.01
CA SER A 229 -6.17 24.21 -1.08
C SER A 229 -6.58 22.74 -0.93
N TRP A 230 -6.69 22.25 0.31
CA TRP A 230 -7.24 20.92 0.59
C TRP A 230 -8.72 20.82 0.19
N ARG A 231 -9.55 21.79 0.61
CA ARG A 231 -10.97 21.85 0.23
C ARG A 231 -11.14 21.86 -1.28
N HIS A 232 -10.38 22.70 -1.99
CA HIS A 232 -10.38 22.73 -3.46
C HIS A 232 -10.11 21.33 -4.04
N SER A 233 -9.09 20.63 -3.58
CA SER A 233 -8.74 19.29 -4.08
C SER A 233 -9.85 18.27 -3.80
N VAL A 234 -10.47 18.29 -2.63
CA VAL A 234 -11.56 17.39 -2.26
C VAL A 234 -12.82 17.67 -3.08
N ASP A 235 -13.23 18.94 -3.17
CA ASP A 235 -14.46 19.35 -3.87
C ASP A 235 -14.38 19.06 -5.37
N GLU A 236 -13.24 19.39 -5.99
CA GLU A 236 -13.05 19.15 -7.42
C GLU A 236 -12.93 17.65 -7.73
N LEU A 237 -12.28 16.86 -6.86
CA LEU A 237 -12.23 15.43 -7.03
C LEU A 237 -13.61 14.77 -6.88
N ALA A 238 -14.43 15.23 -5.93
CA ALA A 238 -15.80 14.74 -5.77
C ALA A 238 -16.65 14.98 -7.04
N LYS A 239 -16.47 16.11 -7.73
CA LYS A 239 -17.14 16.43 -9.01
C LYS A 239 -16.67 15.53 -10.16
N LEU A 240 -15.40 15.05 -10.12
CA LEU A 240 -14.87 14.11 -11.09
C LEU A 240 -15.44 12.69 -10.93
N ALA A 241 -16.09 12.42 -9.80
CA ALA A 241 -16.84 11.20 -9.49
C ALA A 241 -16.07 9.87 -9.75
N PRO A 242 -14.84 9.71 -9.23
CA PRO A 242 -14.21 8.38 -9.26
C PRO A 242 -15.06 7.39 -8.44
N THR A 243 -14.94 6.08 -8.71
CA THR A 243 -15.68 5.07 -7.95
C THR A 243 -15.12 4.85 -6.55
N THR A 244 -13.82 5.11 -6.38
CA THR A 244 -13.10 4.97 -5.11
C THR A 244 -12.20 6.18 -4.89
N VAL A 245 -12.18 6.71 -3.66
CA VAL A 245 -11.25 7.76 -3.25
C VAL A 245 -10.53 7.34 -1.98
N SER A 246 -9.22 7.53 -1.94
CA SER A 246 -8.44 7.37 -0.70
C SER A 246 -7.80 8.71 -0.32
N THR A 247 -7.93 9.09 0.96
CA THR A 247 -7.37 10.32 1.51
C THR A 247 -6.34 9.98 2.58
N TYR A 248 -5.05 9.99 2.22
CA TYR A 248 -3.98 9.58 3.13
C TYR A 248 -3.43 10.76 3.91
N PHE A 249 -3.11 10.56 5.19
CA PHE A 249 -2.22 11.44 5.91
C PHE A 249 -0.81 11.31 5.35
N LEU A 250 -0.14 12.43 5.07
CA LEU A 250 1.25 12.43 4.67
C LEU A 250 2.12 11.82 5.77
N THR A 251 2.68 10.68 5.49
CA THR A 251 3.66 10.02 6.36
C THR A 251 5.03 10.10 5.71
N VAL A 252 5.92 10.92 6.27
CA VAL A 252 7.30 11.02 5.80
C VAL A 252 8.15 10.00 6.56
N ARG A 253 8.38 8.86 5.94
CA ARG A 253 9.23 7.83 6.54
C ARG A 253 10.71 8.20 6.40
N PRO A 254 11.58 7.72 7.32
CA PRO A 254 13.00 8.08 7.31
C PRO A 254 13.76 7.73 6.02
N ASP A 255 13.29 6.76 5.25
CA ASP A 255 13.84 6.36 3.96
C ASP A 255 13.35 7.21 2.77
N ALA A 256 12.33 8.05 2.96
CA ALA A 256 11.84 8.98 1.95
C ALA A 256 12.80 10.19 1.76
N TRP A 257 12.80 10.77 0.56
CA TRP A 257 13.61 11.94 0.26
C TRP A 257 13.34 13.12 1.19
N PHE A 258 12.10 13.40 1.49
CA PHE A 258 11.69 14.49 2.38
C PHE A 258 12.33 14.40 3.78
N SER A 259 12.53 13.21 4.32
CA SER A 259 13.20 13.04 5.62
C SER A 259 14.68 13.40 5.58
N ARG A 260 15.33 13.20 4.42
CA ARG A 260 16.76 13.50 4.23
C ARG A 260 17.03 14.99 4.10
N THR A 261 16.11 15.73 3.50
CA THR A 261 16.27 17.19 3.31
C THR A 261 15.96 18.01 4.56
N GLY A 262 15.32 17.43 5.57
CA GLY A 262 14.84 18.16 6.74
C GLY A 262 13.66 19.10 6.47
N ALA A 263 13.15 19.13 5.23
CA ALA A 263 12.02 19.97 4.83
C ALA A 263 10.71 19.53 5.47
N TYR A 264 10.61 18.26 5.83
CA TYR A 264 9.46 17.70 6.53
C TYR A 264 9.92 17.08 7.85
N GLN A 265 9.39 17.59 8.94
CA GLN A 265 9.39 16.87 10.23
C GLN A 265 8.14 16.01 10.30
N TYR A 266 8.16 14.95 11.09
CA TYR A 266 6.96 14.19 11.44
C TYR A 266 5.89 15.15 11.94
N MET A 267 4.85 15.33 11.14
CA MET A 267 3.83 16.34 11.45
C MET A 267 2.68 15.66 12.18
N TRP A 268 2.78 15.63 13.49
CA TRP A 268 1.65 15.38 14.38
C TRP A 268 0.87 16.70 14.47
N LYS A 269 -0.10 16.88 13.55
CA LYS A 269 -0.90 18.11 13.56
C LYS A 269 -2.36 17.75 13.72
N PRO A 270 -2.98 18.12 14.84
CA PRO A 270 -4.43 17.96 15.06
C PRO A 270 -5.28 18.53 13.91
N GLU A 271 -4.81 19.59 13.25
CA GLU A 271 -5.47 20.24 12.10
C GLU A 271 -5.68 19.29 10.91
N LEU A 272 -4.88 18.22 10.80
CA LEU A 272 -5.08 17.23 9.75
C LEU A 272 -6.35 16.40 9.97
N TYR A 273 -6.79 16.25 11.21
CA TYR A 273 -8.07 15.60 11.51
C TYR A 273 -9.27 16.47 11.11
N GLU A 274 -9.15 17.80 11.09
CA GLU A 274 -10.17 18.70 10.53
C GLU A 274 -10.27 18.51 9.00
N ARG A 275 -9.12 18.34 8.33
CA ARG A 275 -9.10 18.01 6.90
C ARG A 275 -9.70 16.65 6.59
N TYR A 276 -9.45 15.68 7.46
CA TYR A 276 -10.08 14.36 7.38
C TYR A 276 -11.61 14.45 7.50
N ASP A 277 -12.10 15.18 8.49
CA ASP A 277 -13.53 15.38 8.72
C ASP A 277 -14.20 16.06 7.51
N TYR A 278 -13.56 17.10 6.96
CA TYR A 278 -14.05 17.75 5.75
C TYR A 278 -14.16 16.80 4.56
N ALA A 279 -13.12 16.02 4.28
CA ALA A 279 -13.15 15.06 3.19
C ALA A 279 -14.25 14.00 3.38
N ARG A 280 -14.41 13.52 4.61
CA ARG A 280 -15.47 12.57 4.95
C ARG A 280 -16.86 13.19 4.72
N GLU A 281 -17.10 14.40 5.15
CA GLU A 281 -18.36 15.13 4.96
C GLU A 281 -18.68 15.26 3.47
N VAL A 282 -17.73 15.78 2.68
CA VAL A 282 -17.93 15.98 1.23
C VAL A 282 -18.20 14.67 0.51
N PHE A 283 -17.38 13.63 0.69
CA PHE A 283 -17.60 12.36 -0.01
C PHE A 283 -18.90 11.69 0.43
N THR A 284 -19.25 11.74 1.72
CA THR A 284 -20.53 11.21 2.20
C THR A 284 -21.72 11.97 1.57
N ALA A 285 -21.66 13.30 1.49
CA ALA A 285 -22.66 14.12 0.84
C ALA A 285 -22.81 13.82 -0.66
N HIS A 286 -21.74 13.34 -1.33
CA HIS A 286 -21.76 12.87 -2.71
C HIS A 286 -22.18 11.40 -2.86
N GLY A 287 -22.67 10.78 -1.78
CA GLY A 287 -23.21 9.41 -1.81
C GLY A 287 -22.18 8.29 -1.65
N TYR A 288 -20.92 8.61 -1.33
CA TYR A 288 -19.93 7.58 -1.01
C TYR A 288 -20.18 6.99 0.38
N VAL A 289 -19.82 5.72 0.52
CA VAL A 289 -19.73 5.05 1.82
C VAL A 289 -18.26 4.87 2.21
N GLN A 290 -17.99 5.01 3.51
CA GLN A 290 -16.64 4.79 4.02
C GLN A 290 -16.35 3.28 4.11
N GLU A 291 -15.30 2.81 3.45
CA GLU A 291 -14.84 1.42 3.44
C GLU A 291 -13.68 1.18 4.39
N GLY A 292 -12.93 2.21 4.73
CA GLY A 292 -11.76 2.13 5.61
C GLY A 292 -11.45 3.46 6.25
N SER A 293 -10.40 3.52 7.07
CA SER A 293 -10.02 4.79 7.72
C SER A 293 -9.81 5.94 6.74
N VAL A 294 -9.28 5.64 5.57
CA VAL A 294 -8.92 6.65 4.57
C VAL A 294 -9.66 6.47 3.23
N ARG A 295 -10.55 5.47 3.11
CA ARG A 295 -11.15 5.12 1.82
C ARG A 295 -12.66 5.27 1.81
N TYR A 296 -13.13 5.84 0.70
CA TYR A 296 -14.54 6.04 0.37
C TYR A 296 -14.83 5.40 -0.98
N LYS A 297 -15.98 4.74 -1.13
CA LYS A 297 -16.40 4.11 -2.39
C LYS A 297 -17.87 4.36 -2.69
N THR A 298 -18.25 4.27 -3.95
CA THR A 298 -19.65 4.26 -4.34
C THR A 298 -20.32 2.96 -3.87
N PRO A 299 -21.57 3.01 -3.34
CA PRO A 299 -22.29 1.80 -2.94
C PRO A 299 -22.43 0.80 -4.10
N GLY A 300 -22.14 -0.47 -3.84
CA GLY A 300 -22.24 -1.54 -4.84
C GLY A 300 -21.17 -1.55 -5.93
N ARG A 301 -20.26 -0.58 -5.93
CA ARG A 301 -19.15 -0.45 -6.89
C ARG A 301 -17.89 0.04 -6.20
N GLY A 302 -16.73 -0.19 -6.86
CA GLY A 302 -15.48 0.30 -6.33
C GLY A 302 -15.00 -0.43 -5.07
N GLY A 303 -13.97 0.11 -4.46
CA GLY A 303 -13.31 -0.45 -3.30
C GLY A 303 -11.91 -0.96 -3.65
N TYR A 304 -11.32 -1.75 -2.75
CA TYR A 304 -10.01 -2.37 -2.97
C TYR A 304 -10.07 -3.83 -2.52
N VAL A 305 -10.55 -4.68 -3.44
CA VAL A 305 -10.85 -6.10 -3.15
C VAL A 305 -9.62 -6.82 -2.61
N GLN A 306 -8.47 -6.71 -3.29
CA GLN A 306 -7.24 -7.37 -2.84
C GLN A 306 -6.87 -6.99 -1.40
N LYS A 307 -6.99 -5.71 -1.06
CA LYS A 307 -6.63 -5.23 0.27
C LYS A 307 -7.58 -5.75 1.34
N VAL A 308 -8.88 -5.71 1.07
CA VAL A 308 -9.90 -6.24 1.98
C VAL A 308 -9.67 -7.73 2.21
N LEU A 309 -9.50 -8.51 1.15
CA LEU A 309 -9.20 -9.95 1.24
C LEU A 309 -7.91 -10.25 2.03
N THR A 310 -6.86 -9.45 1.78
CA THR A 310 -5.58 -9.62 2.52
C THR A 310 -5.77 -9.30 4.01
N PHE A 311 -6.57 -8.29 4.35
CA PHE A 311 -6.88 -7.97 5.74
C PHE A 311 -7.68 -9.07 6.42
N HIS A 312 -8.58 -9.73 5.67
CA HIS A 312 -9.32 -10.92 6.13
C HIS A 312 -8.48 -12.20 6.16
N GLY A 313 -7.18 -12.12 5.87
CA GLY A 313 -6.25 -13.23 5.99
C GLY A 313 -6.05 -14.05 4.72
N VAL A 314 -6.62 -13.66 3.57
CA VAL A 314 -6.29 -14.29 2.28
C VAL A 314 -4.82 -14.02 1.96
N PRO A 315 -3.99 -15.05 1.75
CA PRO A 315 -2.57 -14.88 1.49
C PRO A 315 -2.30 -14.11 0.20
N LEU A 316 -1.18 -13.39 0.18
CA LEU A 316 -0.72 -12.60 -0.94
C LEU A 316 0.62 -13.13 -1.45
N LEU A 317 0.67 -13.60 -2.69
CA LEU A 317 1.91 -13.90 -3.38
C LEU A 317 2.42 -12.65 -4.08
N GLY A 318 3.53 -12.10 -3.59
CA GLY A 318 4.20 -10.96 -4.18
C GLY A 318 5.36 -11.39 -5.07
N LEU A 319 5.31 -11.06 -6.36
CA LEU A 319 6.34 -11.35 -7.35
C LEU A 319 6.93 -10.04 -7.90
N GLY A 320 8.21 -10.08 -8.27
CA GLY A 320 8.97 -8.91 -8.68
C GLY A 320 9.90 -8.41 -7.57
N VAL A 321 10.95 -7.67 -7.94
CA VAL A 321 11.91 -7.12 -6.98
C VAL A 321 11.23 -6.14 -6.01
N GLY A 322 11.43 -6.34 -4.72
CA GLY A 322 10.82 -5.50 -3.69
C GLY A 322 9.36 -5.83 -3.37
N ALA A 323 8.76 -6.83 -4.02
CA ALA A 323 7.45 -7.34 -3.68
C ALA A 323 7.46 -8.03 -2.30
N ARG A 324 6.32 -7.98 -1.62
CA ARG A 324 6.11 -8.67 -0.35
C ARG A 324 5.08 -9.77 -0.51
N SER A 325 5.39 -10.92 0.05
CA SER A 325 4.44 -12.03 0.19
C SER A 325 3.96 -12.11 1.63
N TYR A 326 2.68 -12.39 1.82
CA TYR A 326 2.02 -12.52 3.10
C TYR A 326 1.39 -13.90 3.20
N THR A 327 1.84 -14.69 4.17
CA THR A 327 1.30 -16.01 4.45
C THR A 327 0.88 -16.12 5.92
N SER A 328 0.40 -17.27 6.33
CA SER A 328 0.18 -17.59 7.75
C SER A 328 1.45 -18.06 8.49
N VAL A 329 2.55 -18.25 7.77
CA VAL A 329 3.81 -18.81 8.30
C VAL A 329 4.91 -17.77 8.35
N LEU A 330 5.09 -17.06 7.22
CA LEU A 330 6.19 -16.12 7.01
C LEU A 330 5.71 -14.97 6.12
N ASP A 331 5.85 -13.74 6.60
CA ASP A 331 5.77 -12.58 5.71
C ASP A 331 7.18 -12.25 5.21
N TYR A 332 7.39 -12.17 3.89
CA TYR A 332 8.73 -12.07 3.34
C TYR A 332 8.85 -11.18 2.10
N MET A 333 10.08 -10.86 1.78
CA MET A 333 10.47 -10.21 0.52
C MET A 333 11.47 -11.09 -0.23
N THR A 334 11.40 -11.03 -1.56
CA THR A 334 12.39 -11.62 -2.46
C THR A 334 13.32 -10.52 -2.96
N GLY A 335 14.63 -10.72 -2.84
CA GLY A 335 15.64 -9.74 -3.22
C GLY A 335 15.90 -8.68 -2.14
N SER A 336 16.57 -7.60 -2.52
CA SER A 336 17.00 -6.55 -1.60
C SER A 336 15.85 -5.63 -1.18
N VAL A 337 15.99 -5.05 0.02
CA VAL A 337 15.10 -4.00 0.53
C VAL A 337 15.49 -2.59 0.04
N LYS A 338 16.67 -2.44 -0.58
CA LYS A 338 17.19 -1.15 -1.04
C LYS A 338 17.00 -1.01 -2.55
N PRO A 339 16.15 -0.06 -3.02
CA PRO A 339 15.92 0.11 -4.44
C PRO A 339 17.17 0.67 -5.15
N SER A 340 17.68 -0.09 -6.14
CA SER A 340 18.72 0.35 -7.05
C SER A 340 18.63 -0.40 -8.38
N LEU A 341 19.22 0.16 -9.44
CA LEU A 341 19.31 -0.51 -10.74
C LEU A 341 20.14 -1.81 -10.66
N THR A 342 21.17 -1.83 -9.80
CA THR A 342 21.97 -3.03 -9.55
C THR A 342 21.12 -4.17 -8.99
N GLU A 343 20.26 -3.88 -8.02
CA GLU A 343 19.34 -4.88 -7.43
C GLU A 343 18.31 -5.37 -8.45
N VAL A 344 17.83 -4.49 -9.33
CA VAL A 344 16.95 -4.90 -10.45
C VAL A 344 17.69 -5.83 -11.41
N ALA A 345 18.95 -5.54 -11.76
CA ALA A 345 19.75 -6.41 -12.60
C ALA A 345 20.01 -7.78 -11.94
N GLN A 346 20.35 -7.80 -10.65
CA GLN A 346 20.52 -9.04 -9.89
C GLN A 346 19.22 -9.87 -9.84
N TYR A 347 18.06 -9.22 -9.64
CA TYR A 347 16.77 -9.89 -9.71
C TYR A 347 16.56 -10.56 -11.08
N ILE A 348 16.86 -9.85 -12.18
CA ILE A 348 16.73 -10.38 -13.54
C ILE A 348 17.63 -11.62 -13.72
N ASP A 349 18.87 -11.58 -13.26
CA ASP A 349 19.81 -12.69 -13.38
C ASP A 349 19.39 -13.89 -12.52
N GLN A 350 18.93 -13.65 -11.29
CA GLN A 350 18.42 -14.69 -10.40
C GLN A 350 17.13 -15.34 -10.95
N ALA A 351 16.23 -14.56 -11.54
CA ALA A 351 15.04 -15.08 -12.18
C ALA A 351 15.39 -16.01 -13.37
N LYS A 352 16.33 -15.58 -14.23
CA LYS A 352 16.82 -16.39 -15.34
C LYS A 352 17.47 -17.70 -14.88
N ALA A 353 18.14 -17.66 -13.73
CA ALA A 353 18.81 -18.80 -13.12
C ALA A 353 17.87 -19.68 -12.26
N HIS A 354 16.59 -19.30 -12.09
CA HIS A 354 15.62 -19.96 -11.20
C HIS A 354 16.12 -20.06 -9.74
N THR A 355 16.80 -19.03 -9.25
CA THR A 355 17.41 -18.99 -7.90
C THR A 355 16.78 -17.96 -6.98
N LEU A 356 15.64 -17.37 -7.39
CA LEU A 356 14.92 -16.43 -6.53
C LEU A 356 14.39 -17.12 -5.27
N ARG A 357 14.63 -16.52 -4.12
CA ARG A 357 14.20 -17.04 -2.81
C ARG A 357 13.88 -15.90 -1.83
N PRO A 358 13.14 -16.17 -0.74
CA PRO A 358 12.98 -15.23 0.36
C PRO A 358 14.34 -14.82 0.95
N THR A 359 14.56 -13.52 1.11
CA THR A 359 15.82 -12.97 1.65
C THR A 359 15.66 -12.30 2.99
N THR A 360 14.49 -11.68 3.21
CA THR A 360 14.15 -11.01 4.46
C THR A 360 12.69 -11.30 4.79
N GLY A 361 12.37 -11.40 6.08
CA GLY A 361 11.00 -11.68 6.48
C GLY A 361 10.77 -11.60 7.99
N PHE A 362 9.56 -11.97 8.38
CA PHE A 362 9.11 -12.10 9.75
C PHE A 362 8.30 -13.40 9.91
N VAL A 363 8.75 -14.27 10.80
CA VAL A 363 8.08 -15.54 11.10
C VAL A 363 6.85 -15.29 11.97
N LEU A 364 5.70 -15.80 11.56
CA LEU A 364 4.43 -15.60 12.26
C LEU A 364 4.15 -16.75 13.24
N THR A 365 4.12 -16.43 14.52
CA THR A 365 3.59 -17.30 15.57
C THR A 365 2.05 -17.31 15.53
N PRO A 366 1.36 -18.23 16.24
CA PRO A 366 -0.10 -18.17 16.39
C PRO A 366 -0.58 -16.81 16.94
N GLU A 367 0.13 -16.27 17.94
CA GLU A 367 -0.13 -14.94 18.49
C GLU A 367 -0.03 -13.85 17.42
N GLU A 368 1.06 -13.84 16.66
CA GLU A 368 1.25 -12.81 15.61
C GLU A 368 0.21 -12.92 14.47
N ARG A 369 -0.30 -14.12 14.18
CA ARG A 369 -1.43 -14.30 13.27
C ARG A 369 -2.72 -13.68 13.79
N ALA A 370 -3.03 -13.88 15.09
CA ALA A 370 -4.18 -13.26 15.72
C ALA A 370 -4.04 -11.72 15.74
N ARG A 371 -2.87 -11.20 16.13
CA ARG A 371 -2.58 -9.76 16.10
C ARG A 371 -2.68 -9.18 14.70
N LYS A 372 -2.23 -9.90 13.67
CA LYS A 372 -2.34 -9.48 12.26
C LYS A 372 -3.79 -9.18 11.86
N ARG A 373 -4.71 -10.06 12.24
CA ARG A 373 -6.14 -9.84 12.00
C ARG A 373 -6.68 -8.68 12.84
N LEU A 374 -6.37 -8.61 14.13
CA LEU A 374 -6.74 -7.49 15.01
C LEU A 374 -6.27 -6.13 14.48
N VAL A 375 -5.06 -6.05 13.96
CA VAL A 375 -4.48 -4.81 13.42
C VAL A 375 -5.07 -4.42 12.09
N LEU A 376 -5.28 -5.37 11.18
CA LEU A 376 -5.65 -5.07 9.80
C LEU A 376 -7.15 -5.04 9.58
N ASP A 377 -7.90 -5.89 10.24
CA ASP A 377 -9.34 -6.13 10.04
C ASP A 377 -10.22 -5.47 11.11
N THR A 378 -9.76 -4.36 11.69
CA THR A 378 -10.48 -3.65 12.77
C THR A 378 -11.81 -3.03 12.35
N PHE A 379 -12.16 -3.02 11.06
CA PHE A 379 -13.36 -2.32 10.55
C PHE A 379 -14.67 -3.04 10.89
N ASP A 380 -14.66 -4.37 10.80
CA ASP A 380 -15.79 -5.25 11.07
C ASP A 380 -15.23 -6.64 11.43
N LEU A 381 -14.71 -6.75 12.63
CA LEU A 381 -13.94 -7.91 13.09
C LEU A 381 -14.84 -8.88 13.85
N ASP A 382 -14.83 -10.17 13.43
CA ASP A 382 -15.39 -11.26 14.24
C ASP A 382 -14.27 -12.02 14.93
N LEU A 383 -14.19 -11.89 16.26
CA LEU A 383 -13.21 -12.60 17.09
C LEU A 383 -13.31 -14.12 16.98
N ALA A 384 -14.48 -14.64 16.61
CA ALA A 384 -14.68 -16.09 16.42
C ALA A 384 -13.97 -16.65 15.18
N GLU A 385 -13.61 -15.78 14.22
CA GLU A 385 -12.86 -16.15 13.01
C GLU A 385 -11.33 -16.12 13.18
N LEU A 386 -10.83 -15.66 14.34
CA LEU A 386 -9.41 -15.57 14.60
C LEU A 386 -8.80 -16.94 14.96
N ASP A 387 -7.49 -17.09 14.74
CA ASP A 387 -6.73 -18.24 15.24
C ASP A 387 -6.90 -18.34 16.76
N ARG A 388 -7.66 -19.34 17.20
CA ARG A 388 -8.05 -19.48 18.59
C ARG A 388 -6.85 -19.64 19.51
N SER A 389 -5.82 -20.40 19.10
CA SER A 389 -4.63 -20.62 19.91
C SER A 389 -3.83 -19.33 20.13
N GLY A 390 -3.78 -18.47 19.11
CA GLY A 390 -3.15 -17.17 19.20
C GLY A 390 -3.98 -16.16 20.01
N LEU A 391 -5.30 -16.17 19.80
CA LEU A 391 -6.21 -15.27 20.52
C LEU A 391 -6.26 -15.58 22.01
N ASP A 392 -6.33 -16.86 22.40
CA ASP A 392 -6.37 -17.28 23.80
C ASP A 392 -5.12 -16.82 24.58
N ALA A 393 -3.95 -16.75 23.91
CA ALA A 393 -2.72 -16.27 24.51
C ALA A 393 -2.72 -14.77 24.87
N ILE A 394 -3.57 -13.97 24.21
CA ILE A 394 -3.65 -12.51 24.37
C ILE A 394 -5.05 -12.02 24.76
N ALA A 395 -5.94 -12.92 25.17
CA ALA A 395 -7.36 -12.62 25.40
C ALA A 395 -7.60 -11.47 26.39
N ASP A 396 -6.87 -11.43 27.49
CA ASP A 396 -7.00 -10.39 28.52
C ASP A 396 -6.53 -9.01 27.98
N GLU A 397 -5.46 -8.97 27.20
CA GLU A 397 -4.97 -7.75 26.55
C GLU A 397 -5.98 -7.24 25.54
N VAL A 398 -6.47 -8.13 24.66
CA VAL A 398 -7.48 -7.79 23.64
C VAL A 398 -8.75 -7.27 24.31
N GLY A 399 -9.24 -7.96 25.35
CA GLY A 399 -10.38 -7.51 26.14
C GLY A 399 -10.18 -6.08 26.67
N THR A 400 -9.01 -5.80 27.26
CA THR A 400 -8.69 -4.49 27.84
C THR A 400 -8.66 -3.40 26.76
N VAL A 401 -8.04 -3.66 25.61
CA VAL A 401 -7.98 -2.70 24.49
C VAL A 401 -9.37 -2.42 23.93
N LEU A 402 -10.20 -3.46 23.78
CA LEU A 402 -11.57 -3.32 23.24
C LEU A 402 -12.48 -2.57 24.22
N ASP A 403 -12.38 -2.81 25.53
CA ASP A 403 -13.14 -2.07 26.54
C ASP A 403 -12.73 -0.59 26.56
N ALA A 404 -11.43 -0.30 26.39
CA ALA A 404 -10.95 1.06 26.24
C ALA A 404 -11.45 1.71 24.94
N ALA A 405 -11.46 0.98 23.84
CA ALA A 405 -11.96 1.47 22.55
C ALA A 405 -13.46 1.77 22.59
N GLU A 406 -14.27 0.89 23.21
CA GLU A 406 -15.70 1.09 23.38
C GLU A 406 -15.99 2.28 24.30
N SER A 407 -15.31 2.40 25.44
CA SER A 407 -15.46 3.53 26.37
C SER A 407 -15.08 4.88 25.75
N ASN A 408 -14.14 4.88 24.78
CA ASN A 408 -13.77 6.07 24.01
C ASN A 408 -14.67 6.29 22.76
N GLY A 409 -15.66 5.44 22.53
CA GLY A 409 -16.60 5.51 21.43
C GLY A 409 -16.00 5.22 20.06
N LEU A 410 -14.93 4.42 20.01
CA LEU A 410 -14.28 4.02 18.74
C LEU A 410 -14.93 2.78 18.13
N VAL A 411 -15.41 1.87 18.97
CA VAL A 411 -16.05 0.63 18.54
C VAL A 411 -17.41 0.47 19.24
N HIS A 412 -18.23 -0.38 18.67
CA HIS A 412 -19.40 -0.96 19.35
C HIS A 412 -19.43 -2.47 19.10
N ARG A 413 -19.91 -3.21 20.09
CA ARG A 413 -20.04 -4.67 20.00
C ARG A 413 -21.37 -5.03 19.34
N VAL A 414 -21.31 -5.95 18.39
CA VAL A 414 -22.49 -6.51 17.70
C VAL A 414 -22.59 -7.99 18.03
N GLY A 415 -23.32 -8.31 19.09
CA GLY A 415 -23.39 -9.68 19.62
C GLY A 415 -22.14 -10.07 20.42
N PRO A 416 -21.87 -11.39 20.58
CA PRO A 416 -20.86 -11.89 21.52
C PRO A 416 -19.42 -11.75 21.04
N SER A 417 -19.17 -11.74 19.73
CA SER A 417 -17.81 -11.79 19.15
C SER A 417 -17.50 -10.72 18.12
N ARG A 418 -18.53 -10.04 17.57
CA ARG A 418 -18.36 -9.09 16.47
C ARG A 418 -18.20 -7.66 16.96
N ILE A 419 -17.26 -6.95 16.39
CA ILE A 419 -16.89 -5.57 16.74
C ILE A 419 -16.87 -4.75 15.47
N GLN A 420 -17.50 -3.57 15.51
CA GLN A 420 -17.53 -2.64 14.38
C GLN A 420 -17.03 -1.27 14.80
N LEU A 421 -16.30 -0.60 13.90
CA LEU A 421 -15.88 0.78 14.10
C LEU A 421 -17.07 1.75 14.00
N THR A 422 -17.08 2.71 14.91
CA THR A 422 -17.94 3.90 14.79
C THR A 422 -17.32 4.90 13.78
N PRO A 423 -18.02 5.97 13.37
CA PRO A 423 -17.42 7.05 12.61
C PRO A 423 -16.16 7.66 13.28
N LYS A 424 -16.15 7.76 14.61
CA LYS A 424 -14.97 8.16 15.38
C LYS A 424 -13.89 7.09 15.31
N GLY A 425 -14.26 5.82 15.35
CA GLY A 425 -13.34 4.69 15.21
C GLY A 425 -12.63 4.66 13.86
N PHE A 426 -13.32 4.94 12.77
CA PHE A 426 -12.67 5.07 11.46
C PHE A 426 -11.59 6.17 11.45
N LYS A 427 -11.85 7.30 12.09
CA LYS A 427 -10.91 8.43 12.20
C LYS A 427 -9.64 8.06 12.96
N TYR A 428 -9.77 7.31 14.05
CA TYR A 428 -8.67 6.91 14.93
C TYR A 428 -8.28 5.43 14.77
N ARG A 429 -8.65 4.80 13.67
CA ARG A 429 -8.40 3.37 13.41
C ARG A 429 -6.93 3.01 13.57
N ASP A 430 -6.02 3.80 13.01
CA ASP A 430 -4.61 3.47 13.04
C ASP A 430 -4.00 3.61 14.47
N VAL A 431 -4.57 4.49 15.31
CA VAL A 431 -4.25 4.55 16.75
C VAL A 431 -4.70 3.27 17.45
N LEU A 432 -5.97 2.86 17.23
CA LEU A 432 -6.50 1.64 17.81
C LEU A 432 -5.71 0.41 17.35
N SER A 433 -5.43 0.31 16.05
CA SER A 433 -4.67 -0.82 15.50
C SER A 433 -3.28 -0.95 16.11
N TRP A 434 -2.61 0.19 16.38
CA TRP A 434 -1.29 0.19 17.01
C TRP A 434 -1.30 -0.37 18.44
N MET A 435 -2.44 -0.27 19.15
CA MET A 435 -2.58 -0.86 20.49
C MET A 435 -2.50 -2.39 20.49
N PHE A 436 -2.80 -3.05 19.35
CA PHE A 436 -2.70 -4.50 19.19
C PHE A 436 -1.32 -5.00 18.75
N TYR A 437 -0.34 -4.12 18.54
CA TYR A 437 1.02 -4.54 18.22
C TYR A 437 1.65 -5.30 19.39
N SER A 438 2.34 -6.42 19.12
CA SER A 438 3.16 -7.07 20.12
C SER A 438 4.33 -6.19 20.55
N ASP A 439 4.85 -6.40 21.75
CA ASP A 439 6.04 -5.68 22.22
C ASP A 439 7.25 -5.97 21.34
N GLN A 440 7.40 -7.22 20.87
CA GLN A 440 8.45 -7.59 19.92
C GLN A 440 8.37 -6.73 18.64
N VAL A 441 7.20 -6.59 18.05
CA VAL A 441 7.00 -5.79 16.82
C VAL A 441 7.24 -4.31 17.10
N LYS A 442 6.78 -3.77 18.22
CA LYS A 442 7.04 -2.39 18.65
C LYS A 442 8.54 -2.11 18.82
N ASP A 443 9.27 -3.03 19.43
CA ASP A 443 10.71 -2.88 19.68
C ASP A 443 11.49 -2.93 18.36
N LEU A 444 11.23 -3.90 17.51
CA LEU A 444 11.86 -4.03 16.19
C LEU A 444 11.58 -2.82 15.27
N ASP A 445 10.36 -2.29 15.31
CA ASP A 445 9.98 -1.08 14.56
C ASP A 445 10.73 0.15 15.07
N ARG A 446 10.84 0.30 16.40
CA ARG A 446 11.60 1.38 17.04
C ARG A 446 13.08 1.33 16.68
N GLU A 447 13.73 0.16 16.80
CA GLU A 447 15.13 -0.04 16.41
C GLU A 447 15.40 0.38 14.96
N TYR A 448 14.52 -0.03 14.04
CA TYR A 448 14.64 0.33 12.63
C TYR A 448 14.60 1.84 12.43
N TYR A 449 13.66 2.54 13.05
CA TYR A 449 13.52 3.99 12.89
C TYR A 449 14.65 4.76 13.58
N GLU A 450 15.11 4.33 14.74
CA GLU A 450 16.26 4.93 15.44
C GLU A 450 17.53 4.78 14.59
N GLY A 451 17.77 3.60 14.03
CA GLY A 451 18.88 3.36 13.11
C GLY A 451 18.85 4.27 11.87
N LEU A 452 17.67 4.46 11.27
CA LEU A 452 17.51 5.37 10.13
C LEU A 452 17.67 6.85 10.53
N HIS A 453 17.21 7.26 11.71
CA HIS A 453 17.42 8.61 12.22
C HIS A 453 18.89 8.95 12.36
N GLU A 454 19.70 8.04 12.89
CA GLU A 454 21.16 8.23 13.01
C GLU A 454 21.83 8.31 11.63
N VAL A 455 21.43 7.47 10.68
CA VAL A 455 21.93 7.53 9.27
C VAL A 455 21.59 8.89 8.65
N ASN A 456 20.36 9.35 8.79
CA ASN A 456 19.93 10.64 8.24
C ASN A 456 20.61 11.83 8.92
N LYS A 457 20.86 11.78 10.23
CA LYS A 457 21.59 12.79 10.98
C LYS A 457 23.03 12.93 10.48
N ARG A 458 23.71 11.79 10.24
CA ARG A 458 25.05 11.76 9.64
C ARG A 458 25.05 12.32 8.22
N ALA A 459 24.09 11.93 7.40
CA ALA A 459 23.94 12.42 6.03
C ALA A 459 23.71 13.95 5.98
N ARG A 460 22.86 14.50 6.84
CA ARG A 460 22.64 15.96 6.96
C ARG A 460 23.89 16.71 7.38
N LYS A 461 24.67 16.15 8.31
CA LYS A 461 25.94 16.76 8.76
C LYS A 461 26.96 16.85 7.61
N ASN A 462 26.94 15.89 6.69
CA ASN A 462 27.84 15.85 5.53
C ASN A 462 27.37 16.69 4.34
N MET A 463 26.08 17.08 4.27
CA MET A 463 25.52 17.87 3.17
C MET A 463 25.61 19.40 3.35
N GLY A 464 26.12 19.89 4.51
CA GLY A 464 26.11 21.34 4.79
C GLY A 464 24.69 21.92 4.98
N THR A 465 24.60 23.24 5.07
CA THR A 465 23.33 23.96 5.34
C THR A 465 22.19 23.52 4.41
N PRO A 466 20.97 23.30 4.91
CA PRO A 466 19.84 22.84 4.09
C PRO A 466 19.61 23.81 2.92
N VAL A 467 19.72 23.31 1.70
CA VAL A 467 19.30 24.05 0.50
C VAL A 467 17.78 24.17 0.58
N ARG A 468 17.25 25.39 0.76
CA ARG A 468 15.87 25.70 0.50
C ARG A 468 15.57 25.25 -0.93
N ILE A 469 14.68 24.30 -1.12
CA ILE A 469 14.21 23.94 -2.45
C ILE A 469 13.30 25.06 -2.95
N THR A 470 13.92 26.14 -3.43
CA THR A 470 13.27 27.08 -4.32
C THR A 470 13.64 26.63 -5.73
N GLY A 471 12.67 26.00 -6.41
CA GLY A 471 12.72 25.77 -7.85
C GLY A 471 13.73 24.72 -8.32
N ILE A 472 13.29 23.47 -8.52
CA ILE A 472 13.92 22.58 -9.47
C ILE A 472 13.46 23.01 -10.89
N THR A 473 14.01 24.12 -11.35
CA THR A 473 14.13 24.41 -12.78
C THR A 473 15.58 24.16 -13.15
N GLY A 474 15.87 22.97 -13.59
CA GLY A 474 17.18 22.57 -14.07
C GLY A 474 17.06 21.67 -15.26
N ALA A 475 16.56 22.20 -16.39
CA ALA A 475 16.95 21.72 -17.67
C ALA A 475 18.48 21.90 -17.74
N ARG A 476 19.26 20.85 -17.70
CA ARG A 476 20.63 20.89 -18.16
C ARG A 476 20.58 20.95 -19.67
N GLU A 477 20.82 22.16 -20.21
CA GLU A 477 21.31 22.33 -21.55
C GLU A 477 22.63 21.59 -21.66
N THR A 478 22.72 20.81 -22.70
CA THR A 478 23.92 20.10 -23.19
C THR A 478 24.99 21.08 -23.59
N ALA A 479 26.22 20.93 -23.11
CA ALA A 479 27.47 21.22 -23.79
C ALA A 479 28.41 20.03 -23.56
#